data_0450efae8e896a5e43f0bbda2d17d987
#
_entry.id   0450efae8e896a5e43f0bbda2d17d987
#
_cell.length_a   1.000
_cell.length_b   1.000
_cell.length_c   1.000
_cell.angle_alpha   90.00
_cell.angle_beta   90.00
_cell.angle_gamma   90.00
#
_symmetry.space_group_name_H-M   'P 1'
#
loop_
_entity.id
_entity.type
_entity.pdbx_description
1 polymer ?
#
loop_
_entity_poly.entity_id
_entity_poly.type
_entity_poly.pdbx_seq_one_letter_code
_entity_poly.pdbx_strand_id
1 'polypeptide(L)'
;MSYTDRDRERWVAEDPAFKRADRDDFARDRARLLHSASLRRLSAKTQVVTPGSDDFVRNRLTHSLEVAQIGREFGAALGCNADVVDTACLAHDLGHPPFGHNGETALDAVAAGIGGFEGNAQTLRLLTRLEAKRTRPDGRSAGLNLTRASLDATTKYPWRRGAGPRPTVKFGVYDDDLDVFEWFRDGVEPGRRSAEAEVMDWSDDVAYSVHDVEDAIASGWLDPQRLRDPSDIEAVLAVAGEIYEPDLSPDELGAALERLLATGAVPSTYDASRPALAALKDMTSHLIGRFVTAVEQATRAEHGPQPLTRHTGRLVVPRGSRAECAVLKAVAAHFVMHAAERVALYARQRDVIAGLVAAYESDPHRLDPDLRGDWEAAGDDG
;
A
#
# COMPACT_ATOMS: atom_id res chain seq x y z
N MET A 1 18.63 17.23 -6.52
CA MET A 1 18.51 17.34 -8.01
C MET A 1 17.04 17.43 -8.35
N SER A 2 16.65 18.18 -9.36
CA SER A 2 15.26 18.23 -9.85
C SER A 2 14.99 17.02 -10.75
N TYR A 3 13.72 16.64 -10.92
CA TYR A 3 13.31 15.62 -11.91
C TYR A 3 13.74 16.04 -13.31
N THR A 4 14.26 15.09 -14.06
CA THR A 4 14.76 15.27 -15.45
C THR A 4 13.63 15.12 -16.46
N ASP A 5 13.88 15.46 -17.73
CA ASP A 5 12.96 15.19 -18.84
C ASP A 5 12.70 13.69 -18.98
N ARG A 6 13.71 12.86 -18.73
CA ARG A 6 13.58 11.40 -18.70
C ARG A 6 12.58 10.92 -17.64
N ASP A 7 12.54 11.52 -16.47
CA ASP A 7 11.57 11.17 -15.42
C ASP A 7 10.13 11.48 -15.84
N ARG A 8 9.93 12.40 -16.78
CA ARG A 8 8.65 12.83 -17.33
C ARG A 8 8.22 12.05 -18.57
N GLU A 9 9.11 11.23 -19.14
CA GLU A 9 8.77 10.37 -20.28
C GLU A 9 7.62 9.41 -19.94
N ARG A 10 6.83 9.12 -20.98
CA ARG A 10 5.71 8.17 -20.94
C ARG A 10 6.00 6.99 -21.88
N TRP A 11 5.49 5.81 -21.53
CA TRP A 11 5.66 4.60 -22.37
C TRP A 11 5.18 4.81 -23.80
N VAL A 12 4.05 5.49 -23.97
CA VAL A 12 3.56 5.95 -25.27
C VAL A 12 3.66 7.47 -25.32
N ALA A 13 4.38 7.99 -26.32
CA ALA A 13 4.50 9.43 -26.55
C ALA A 13 3.11 10.06 -26.78
N GLU A 14 2.89 11.24 -26.26
CA GLU A 14 1.64 11.96 -26.39
C GLU A 14 1.88 13.33 -27.04
N ASP A 15 1.01 13.70 -28.00
CA ASP A 15 1.08 15.00 -28.66
C ASP A 15 0.88 16.15 -27.65
N PRO A 16 1.86 17.05 -27.50
CA PRO A 16 1.74 18.22 -26.62
C PRO A 16 0.60 19.17 -27.01
N ALA A 17 0.19 19.20 -28.27
CA ALA A 17 -0.88 20.10 -28.76
C ALA A 17 -2.23 19.84 -28.09
N PHE A 18 -2.47 18.60 -27.59
CA PHE A 18 -3.68 18.27 -26.86
C PHE A 18 -3.56 18.47 -25.34
N LYS A 19 -2.47 19.08 -24.87
CA LYS A 19 -2.20 19.29 -23.45
C LYS A 19 -2.19 20.77 -23.10
N ARG A 20 -2.76 21.12 -21.96
CA ARG A 20 -2.56 22.46 -21.40
C ARG A 20 -1.08 22.63 -21.02
N ALA A 21 -0.44 23.69 -21.52
CA ALA A 21 0.98 23.94 -21.33
C ALA A 21 1.38 24.21 -19.87
N ASP A 22 0.45 24.77 -19.10
CA ASP A 22 0.62 25.17 -17.70
C ASP A 22 0.44 24.04 -16.68
N ARG A 23 0.12 22.81 -17.13
CA ARG A 23 -0.13 21.69 -16.23
C ARG A 23 1.05 20.72 -16.22
N ASP A 24 1.64 20.52 -15.05
CA ASP A 24 2.74 19.56 -14.82
C ASP A 24 2.34 18.13 -15.19
N ASP A 25 3.31 17.35 -15.69
CA ASP A 25 3.07 15.94 -16.06
C ASP A 25 2.72 15.06 -14.87
N PHE A 26 3.30 15.31 -13.71
CA PHE A 26 3.01 14.56 -12.48
C PHE A 26 1.60 14.88 -11.95
N ALA A 27 1.17 16.14 -12.04
CA ALA A 27 -0.22 16.51 -11.74
C ALA A 27 -1.24 15.84 -12.70
N ARG A 28 -0.83 15.55 -13.95
CA ARG A 28 -1.64 14.75 -14.89
C ARG A 28 -1.71 13.29 -14.49
N ASP A 29 -0.59 12.72 -14.01
CA ASP A 29 -0.55 11.33 -13.54
C ASP A 29 -1.48 11.11 -12.35
N ARG A 30 -1.39 12.01 -11.35
CA ARG A 30 -2.32 12.03 -10.23
C ARG A 30 -3.79 12.08 -10.68
N ALA A 31 -4.11 12.96 -11.63
CA ALA A 31 -5.47 13.07 -12.14
C ALA A 31 -5.92 11.81 -12.90
N ARG A 32 -5.05 11.17 -13.70
CA ARG A 32 -5.36 9.90 -14.39
C ARG A 32 -5.75 8.83 -13.38
N LEU A 33 -4.96 8.72 -12.32
CA LEU A 33 -5.23 7.76 -11.24
C LEU A 33 -6.54 8.05 -10.52
N LEU A 34 -6.80 9.31 -10.14
CA LEU A 34 -8.05 9.71 -9.49
C LEU A 34 -9.30 9.40 -10.34
N HIS A 35 -9.17 9.40 -11.65
CA HIS A 35 -10.26 9.08 -12.58
C HIS A 35 -10.30 7.60 -12.99
N SER A 36 -9.39 6.75 -12.51
CA SER A 36 -9.34 5.34 -12.85
C SER A 36 -10.51 4.54 -12.25
N ALA A 37 -10.89 3.46 -12.91
CA ALA A 37 -11.88 2.52 -12.38
C ALA A 37 -11.31 1.74 -11.19
N SER A 38 -10.03 1.41 -11.23
CA SER A 38 -9.33 0.66 -10.17
C SER A 38 -9.36 1.41 -8.84
N LEU A 39 -9.13 2.73 -8.84
CA LEU A 39 -9.21 3.51 -7.60
C LEU A 39 -10.65 3.52 -7.04
N ARG A 40 -11.66 3.69 -7.89
CA ARG A 40 -13.08 3.64 -7.44
C ARG A 40 -13.45 2.29 -6.85
N ARG A 41 -12.91 1.18 -7.39
CA ARG A 41 -13.16 -0.17 -6.86
C ARG A 41 -12.65 -0.38 -5.44
N LEU A 42 -11.68 0.41 -4.98
CA LEU A 42 -11.19 0.33 -3.59
C LEU A 42 -12.29 0.62 -2.55
N SER A 43 -13.32 1.40 -2.91
CA SER A 43 -14.45 1.68 -2.01
C SER A 43 -15.23 0.41 -1.60
N ALA A 44 -15.21 -0.63 -2.41
CA ALA A 44 -15.87 -1.90 -2.15
C ALA A 44 -14.94 -2.97 -1.54
N LYS A 45 -13.65 -2.65 -1.32
CA LYS A 45 -12.65 -3.57 -0.76
C LYS A 45 -12.43 -3.30 0.72
N THR A 46 -12.43 -4.37 1.51
CA THR A 46 -12.21 -4.35 2.96
C THR A 46 -10.78 -3.88 3.29
N GLN A 47 -10.64 -3.00 4.28
CA GLN A 47 -9.35 -2.71 4.94
C GLN A 47 -9.16 -3.68 6.13
N VAL A 48 -9.83 -3.45 7.24
CA VAL A 48 -9.79 -4.30 8.45
C VAL A 48 -11.16 -4.91 8.74
N VAL A 49 -12.21 -4.12 8.67
CA VAL A 49 -13.61 -4.50 8.89
C VAL A 49 -14.37 -4.40 7.58
N THR A 50 -15.40 -5.25 7.40
CA THR A 50 -16.18 -5.28 6.15
C THR A 50 -16.85 -3.93 5.90
N PRO A 51 -16.73 -3.35 4.69
CA PRO A 51 -17.40 -2.10 4.33
C PRO A 51 -18.91 -2.17 4.56
N GLY A 52 -19.51 -1.10 5.09
CA GLY A 52 -20.94 -1.00 5.34
C GLY A 52 -21.42 -1.59 6.68
N SER A 53 -20.51 -2.05 7.53
CA SER A 53 -20.85 -2.48 8.91
C SER A 53 -21.05 -1.29 9.85
N ASP A 54 -20.39 -0.18 9.61
CA ASP A 54 -20.46 1.06 10.39
C ASP A 54 -19.96 2.23 9.53
N ASP A 55 -20.47 3.45 9.78
CA ASP A 55 -20.08 4.68 9.06
C ASP A 55 -18.64 5.14 9.37
N PHE A 56 -18.05 4.68 10.48
CA PHE A 56 -16.69 5.01 10.89
C PHE A 56 -15.61 4.11 10.30
N VAL A 57 -15.99 2.92 9.80
CA VAL A 57 -15.04 1.91 9.34
C VAL A 57 -14.43 2.30 8.00
N ARG A 58 -13.11 2.32 7.94
CA ARG A 58 -12.35 2.60 6.72
C ARG A 58 -12.46 1.45 5.72
N ASN A 59 -12.70 1.79 4.46
CA ASN A 59 -12.46 0.92 3.31
C ASN A 59 -11.09 1.27 2.68
N ARG A 60 -10.63 0.46 1.71
CA ARG A 60 -9.33 0.70 1.06
C ARG A 60 -9.23 2.04 0.35
N LEU A 61 -10.32 2.61 -0.15
CA LEU A 61 -10.31 3.94 -0.77
C LEU A 61 -10.03 5.03 0.26
N THR A 62 -10.74 5.02 1.40
CA THR A 62 -10.51 6.01 2.46
C THR A 62 -9.11 5.87 3.05
N HIS A 63 -8.64 4.64 3.28
CA HIS A 63 -7.26 4.38 3.69
C HIS A 63 -6.25 4.96 2.68
N SER A 64 -6.38 4.67 1.38
CA SER A 64 -5.47 5.19 0.36
C SER A 64 -5.47 6.73 0.27
N LEU A 65 -6.61 7.37 0.51
CA LEU A 65 -6.68 8.84 0.58
C LEU A 65 -5.93 9.40 1.81
N GLU A 66 -6.03 8.74 2.96
CA GLU A 66 -5.33 9.14 4.19
C GLU A 66 -3.81 8.89 4.06
N VAL A 67 -3.39 7.75 3.48
CA VAL A 67 -1.97 7.49 3.13
C VAL A 67 -1.44 8.57 2.18
N ALA A 68 -2.24 8.96 1.18
CA ALA A 68 -1.85 9.99 0.21
C ALA A 68 -1.70 11.38 0.86
N GLN A 69 -2.55 11.71 1.82
CA GLN A 69 -2.42 12.95 2.59
C GLN A 69 -1.10 12.97 3.40
N ILE A 70 -0.80 11.88 4.12
CA ILE A 70 0.44 11.76 4.90
C ILE A 70 1.66 11.81 3.97
N GLY A 71 1.68 10.98 2.93
CA GLY A 71 2.80 10.86 2.02
C GLY A 71 3.09 12.14 1.23
N ARG A 72 2.04 12.85 0.79
CA ARG A 72 2.17 14.12 0.09
C ARG A 72 2.89 15.17 0.91
N GLU A 73 2.53 15.34 2.17
CA GLU A 73 3.16 16.31 3.08
C GLU A 73 4.57 15.87 3.46
N PHE A 74 4.74 14.61 3.82
CA PHE A 74 6.03 14.03 4.17
C PHE A 74 7.03 14.07 3.01
N GLY A 75 6.61 13.66 1.81
CA GLY A 75 7.45 13.74 0.61
C GLY A 75 7.86 15.17 0.27
N ALA A 76 6.93 16.13 0.38
CA ALA A 76 7.23 17.55 0.17
C ALA A 76 8.27 18.07 1.18
N ALA A 77 8.19 17.70 2.46
CA ALA A 77 9.18 18.04 3.48
C ALA A 77 10.56 17.49 3.17
N LEU A 78 10.66 16.32 2.52
CA LEU A 78 11.90 15.73 2.04
C LEU A 78 12.36 16.26 0.67
N GLY A 79 11.57 17.10 -0.01
CA GLY A 79 11.86 17.69 -1.30
C GLY A 79 11.50 16.81 -2.50
N CYS A 80 10.72 15.75 -2.32
CA CYS A 80 10.07 15.03 -3.40
C CYS A 80 9.00 15.87 -4.08
N ASN A 81 8.66 15.55 -5.34
CA ASN A 81 7.47 16.13 -5.97
C ASN A 81 6.21 15.55 -5.30
N ALA A 82 5.39 16.43 -4.73
CA ALA A 82 4.22 16.04 -3.97
C ALA A 82 3.19 15.25 -4.81
N ASP A 83 3.05 15.53 -6.11
CA ASP A 83 2.11 14.80 -6.98
C ASP A 83 2.62 13.40 -7.36
N VAL A 84 3.95 13.19 -7.42
CA VAL A 84 4.54 11.85 -7.60
C VAL A 84 4.27 10.97 -6.39
N VAL A 85 4.53 11.49 -5.18
CA VAL A 85 4.29 10.76 -3.93
C VAL A 85 2.81 10.49 -3.72
N ASP A 86 1.95 11.49 -3.92
CA ASP A 86 0.49 11.36 -3.83
C ASP A 86 -0.03 10.27 -4.79
N THR A 87 0.47 10.25 -6.04
CA THR A 87 0.13 9.22 -7.03
C THR A 87 0.55 7.84 -6.54
N ALA A 88 1.75 7.69 -5.98
CA ALA A 88 2.23 6.43 -5.43
C ALA A 88 1.36 5.95 -4.26
N CYS A 89 1.06 6.85 -3.32
CA CYS A 89 0.23 6.56 -2.15
C CYS A 89 -1.21 6.18 -2.55
N LEU A 90 -1.82 6.89 -3.50
CA LEU A 90 -3.15 6.53 -4.01
C LEU A 90 -3.17 5.17 -4.73
N ALA A 91 -2.04 4.78 -5.32
CA ALA A 91 -1.95 3.55 -6.12
C ALA A 91 -1.56 2.30 -5.32
N HIS A 92 -0.99 2.44 -4.11
CA HIS A 92 -0.34 1.34 -3.40
C HIS A 92 -1.24 0.10 -3.23
N ASP A 93 -2.54 0.30 -3.03
CA ASP A 93 -3.53 -0.75 -2.76
C ASP A 93 -4.37 -1.18 -3.97
N LEU A 94 -4.16 -0.60 -5.17
CA LEU A 94 -5.01 -0.86 -6.35
C LEU A 94 -5.12 -2.35 -6.69
N GLY A 95 -4.00 -3.07 -6.62
CA GLY A 95 -3.90 -4.47 -6.99
C GLY A 95 -4.42 -5.44 -5.93
N HIS A 96 -4.78 -4.99 -4.74
CA HIS A 96 -5.38 -5.90 -3.77
C HIS A 96 -6.71 -6.46 -4.29
N PRO A 97 -6.92 -7.78 -4.19
CA PRO A 97 -8.17 -8.42 -4.56
C PRO A 97 -9.26 -8.19 -3.50
N PRO A 98 -10.50 -8.61 -3.75
CA PRO A 98 -11.49 -8.76 -2.69
C PRO A 98 -10.93 -9.59 -1.53
N PHE A 99 -11.31 -9.25 -0.30
CA PHE A 99 -10.89 -9.91 0.94
C PHE A 99 -9.41 -9.72 1.32
N GLY A 100 -8.72 -8.72 0.76
CA GLY A 100 -7.36 -8.31 1.13
C GLY A 100 -6.35 -9.46 1.04
N HIS A 101 -5.49 -9.62 2.05
CA HIS A 101 -4.46 -10.66 2.07
C HIS A 101 -5.00 -12.10 2.04
N ASN A 102 -6.21 -12.34 2.58
CA ASN A 102 -6.84 -13.65 2.47
C ASN A 102 -7.19 -13.98 1.01
N GLY A 103 -7.65 -12.97 0.26
CA GLY A 103 -7.90 -13.07 -1.18
C GLY A 103 -6.61 -13.23 -2.00
N GLU A 104 -5.53 -12.53 -1.63
CA GLU A 104 -4.20 -12.73 -2.25
C GLU A 104 -3.74 -14.17 -2.11
N THR A 105 -3.82 -14.74 -0.90
CA THR A 105 -3.44 -16.13 -0.64
C THR A 105 -4.24 -17.11 -1.51
N ALA A 106 -5.56 -16.88 -1.65
CA ALA A 106 -6.41 -17.73 -2.47
C ALA A 106 -6.05 -17.62 -3.96
N LEU A 107 -5.85 -16.40 -4.47
CA LEU A 107 -5.47 -16.17 -5.87
C LEU A 107 -4.06 -16.68 -6.18
N ASP A 108 -3.09 -16.50 -5.27
CA ASP A 108 -1.74 -17.03 -5.47
C ASP A 108 -1.74 -18.56 -5.57
N ALA A 109 -2.57 -19.24 -4.77
CA ALA A 109 -2.71 -20.68 -4.84
C ALA A 109 -3.35 -21.15 -6.17
N VAL A 110 -4.39 -20.44 -6.65
CA VAL A 110 -5.05 -20.75 -7.93
C VAL A 110 -4.13 -20.45 -9.11
N ALA A 111 -3.41 -19.34 -9.08
CA ALA A 111 -2.52 -18.90 -10.14
C ALA A 111 -1.11 -19.53 -10.08
N ALA A 112 -0.85 -20.50 -9.20
CA ALA A 112 0.49 -21.05 -8.99
C ALA A 112 1.16 -21.57 -10.28
N GLY A 113 0.36 -22.13 -11.20
CA GLY A 113 0.84 -22.67 -12.49
C GLY A 113 1.20 -21.59 -13.54
N ILE A 114 0.77 -20.35 -13.34
CA ILE A 114 0.93 -19.24 -14.28
C ILE A 114 1.74 -18.05 -13.70
N GLY A 115 2.54 -18.28 -12.65
CA GLY A 115 3.39 -17.27 -12.04
C GLY A 115 2.86 -16.69 -10.73
N GLY A 116 1.67 -17.11 -10.26
CA GLY A 116 1.07 -16.73 -9.00
C GLY A 116 0.40 -15.36 -9.01
N PHE A 117 -0.01 -14.90 -7.84
CA PHE A 117 -0.64 -13.60 -7.64
C PHE A 117 0.06 -12.80 -6.54
N GLU A 118 0.25 -11.51 -6.77
CA GLU A 118 0.76 -10.56 -5.79
C GLU A 118 0.19 -9.16 -6.04
N GLY A 119 -0.35 -8.52 -4.99
CA GLY A 119 -1.06 -7.23 -5.10
C GLY A 119 -0.21 -6.10 -5.68
N ASN A 120 1.09 -6.03 -5.37
CA ASN A 120 1.95 -4.97 -5.93
C ASN A 120 2.24 -5.19 -7.42
N ALA A 121 2.45 -6.44 -7.86
CA ALA A 121 2.57 -6.76 -9.28
C ALA A 121 1.26 -6.47 -10.03
N GLN A 122 0.13 -6.79 -9.41
CA GLN A 122 -1.19 -6.46 -9.94
C GLN A 122 -1.43 -4.95 -10.01
N THR A 123 -0.92 -4.17 -9.05
CA THR A 123 -0.95 -2.70 -9.12
C THR A 123 -0.23 -2.22 -10.38
N LEU A 124 0.98 -2.70 -10.64
CA LEU A 124 1.71 -2.33 -11.87
C LEU A 124 0.93 -2.72 -13.12
N ARG A 125 0.39 -3.95 -13.20
CA ARG A 125 -0.43 -4.42 -14.33
C ARG A 125 -1.67 -3.56 -14.56
N LEU A 126 -2.36 -3.14 -13.50
CA LEU A 126 -3.48 -2.20 -13.61
C LEU A 126 -3.05 -0.87 -14.22
N LEU A 127 -1.95 -0.28 -13.73
CA LEU A 127 -1.46 1.01 -14.17
C LEU A 127 -0.93 1.01 -15.61
N THR A 128 -0.38 -0.11 -16.07
CA THR A 128 0.36 -0.19 -17.35
C THR A 128 -0.37 -0.98 -18.44
N ARG A 129 -1.43 -1.73 -18.10
CA ARG A 129 -2.12 -2.62 -19.03
C ARG A 129 -3.65 -2.60 -18.90
N LEU A 130 -4.21 -2.79 -17.70
CA LEU A 130 -5.64 -3.06 -17.53
C LEU A 130 -6.53 -1.81 -17.47
N GLU A 131 -6.01 -0.65 -17.06
CA GLU A 131 -6.76 0.60 -17.15
C GLU A 131 -6.81 1.13 -18.58
N ALA A 132 -8.00 1.48 -19.05
CA ALA A 132 -8.22 1.88 -20.43
C ALA A 132 -8.00 3.39 -20.64
N LYS A 133 -6.76 3.85 -20.85
CA LYS A 133 -6.47 5.25 -21.12
C LYS A 133 -5.72 5.49 -22.43
N ARG A 134 -4.73 4.68 -22.74
CA ARG A 134 -3.90 4.81 -23.94
C ARG A 134 -3.65 3.45 -24.59
N THR A 135 -3.52 3.48 -25.90
CA THR A 135 -3.21 2.29 -26.72
C THR A 135 -1.87 2.52 -27.43
N ARG A 136 -1.04 1.51 -27.50
CA ARG A 136 0.22 1.48 -28.21
C ARG A 136 -0.03 1.41 -29.72
N PRO A 137 0.97 1.74 -30.57
CA PRO A 137 0.85 1.61 -32.02
C PRO A 137 0.53 0.18 -32.49
N ASP A 138 0.91 -0.84 -31.71
CA ASP A 138 0.65 -2.25 -31.97
C ASP A 138 -0.76 -2.72 -31.55
N GLY A 139 -1.61 -1.80 -31.07
CA GLY A 139 -2.97 -2.07 -30.61
C GLY A 139 -3.08 -2.50 -29.14
N ARG A 140 -1.98 -2.85 -28.47
CA ARG A 140 -1.99 -3.23 -27.05
C ARG A 140 -2.23 -2.03 -26.14
N SER A 141 -2.85 -2.25 -25.00
CA SER A 141 -3.04 -1.21 -23.99
C SER A 141 -1.70 -0.72 -23.41
N ALA A 142 -1.63 0.56 -23.09
CA ALA A 142 -0.57 1.17 -22.28
C ALA A 142 -1.10 1.65 -20.91
N GLY A 143 -2.26 1.16 -20.48
CA GLY A 143 -2.89 1.51 -19.23
C GLY A 143 -3.12 3.01 -19.08
N LEU A 144 -2.82 3.55 -17.90
CA LEU A 144 -2.90 4.99 -17.63
C LEU A 144 -1.79 5.80 -18.30
N ASN A 145 -0.75 5.16 -18.82
CA ASN A 145 0.41 5.79 -19.45
C ASN A 145 1.04 6.87 -18.55
N LEU A 146 1.35 6.49 -17.31
CA LEU A 146 2.00 7.37 -16.33
C LEU A 146 3.47 7.61 -16.73
N THR A 147 4.08 8.64 -16.14
CA THR A 147 5.50 8.94 -16.31
C THR A 147 6.39 7.88 -15.66
N ARG A 148 7.65 7.80 -16.08
CA ARG A 148 8.68 6.93 -15.46
C ARG A 148 8.75 7.14 -13.95
N ALA A 149 8.82 8.39 -13.50
CA ALA A 149 8.91 8.71 -12.08
C ALA A 149 7.70 8.22 -11.30
N SER A 150 6.49 8.42 -11.82
CA SER A 150 5.27 7.97 -11.15
C SER A 150 5.18 6.45 -11.10
N LEU A 151 5.53 5.72 -12.19
CA LEU A 151 5.53 4.25 -12.19
C LEU A 151 6.57 3.69 -11.20
N ASP A 152 7.76 4.25 -11.16
CA ASP A 152 8.80 3.80 -10.24
C ASP A 152 8.44 4.09 -8.77
N ALA A 153 7.78 5.23 -8.51
CA ALA A 153 7.28 5.59 -7.18
C ALA A 153 6.19 4.64 -6.67
N THR A 154 5.38 4.04 -7.56
CA THR A 154 4.36 3.04 -7.19
C THR A 154 4.95 1.65 -6.94
N THR A 155 6.24 1.43 -7.21
CA THR A 155 6.87 0.10 -7.19
C THR A 155 7.56 -0.16 -5.86
N LYS A 156 6.83 -0.74 -4.91
CA LYS A 156 7.32 -1.11 -3.56
C LYS A 156 8.37 -2.23 -3.61
N TYR A 157 8.18 -3.23 -4.50
CA TYR A 157 9.04 -4.40 -4.68
C TYR A 157 9.58 -4.46 -6.11
N PRO A 158 10.69 -3.78 -6.41
CA PRO A 158 11.19 -3.66 -7.78
C PRO A 158 11.93 -4.91 -8.27
N TRP A 159 11.26 -6.07 -8.23
CA TRP A 159 11.77 -7.36 -8.68
C TRP A 159 10.64 -8.32 -9.07
N ARG A 160 11.00 -9.35 -9.84
CA ARG A 160 10.15 -10.49 -10.20
C ARG A 160 10.00 -11.48 -9.04
N ARG A 161 9.03 -12.37 -9.15
CA ARG A 161 8.86 -13.47 -8.21
C ARG A 161 10.17 -14.23 -8.02
N GLY A 162 10.58 -14.43 -6.78
CA GLY A 162 11.81 -15.14 -6.41
C GLY A 162 13.13 -14.39 -6.64
N ALA A 163 13.10 -13.16 -7.21
CA ALA A 163 14.30 -12.35 -7.46
C ALA A 163 14.56 -11.26 -6.40
N GLY A 164 13.82 -11.29 -5.28
CA GLY A 164 14.01 -10.34 -4.19
C GLY A 164 15.34 -10.51 -3.45
N PRO A 165 15.82 -9.48 -2.75
CA PRO A 165 17.09 -9.51 -2.02
C PRO A 165 17.10 -10.44 -0.81
N ARG A 166 15.92 -10.88 -0.36
CA ARG A 166 15.71 -11.89 0.70
C ARG A 166 14.59 -12.84 0.25
N PRO A 167 14.50 -14.06 0.79
CA PRO A 167 13.36 -14.93 0.53
C PRO A 167 12.06 -14.23 0.91
N THR A 168 11.20 -14.01 -0.08
CA THR A 168 9.91 -13.35 0.09
C THR A 168 8.94 -13.80 -1.00
N VAL A 169 7.65 -13.85 -0.66
CA VAL A 169 6.57 -14.07 -1.63
C VAL A 169 6.21 -12.78 -2.37
N LYS A 170 6.69 -11.63 -1.88
CA LYS A 170 6.39 -10.31 -2.44
C LYS A 170 7.23 -9.99 -3.66
N PHE A 171 6.59 -9.48 -4.71
CA PHE A 171 7.21 -9.02 -5.95
C PHE A 171 6.34 -7.92 -6.60
N GLY A 172 6.92 -7.12 -7.50
CA GLY A 172 6.23 -5.94 -8.05
C GLY A 172 6.04 -5.99 -9.57
N VAL A 173 6.37 -7.10 -10.24
CA VAL A 173 6.16 -7.23 -11.68
C VAL A 173 5.95 -8.69 -12.06
N TYR A 174 4.96 -8.96 -12.92
CA TYR A 174 4.77 -10.23 -13.60
C TYR A 174 5.68 -10.32 -14.83
N ASP A 175 5.98 -11.54 -15.28
CA ASP A 175 6.86 -11.74 -16.44
C ASP A 175 6.30 -11.10 -17.72
N ASP A 176 4.99 -11.06 -17.91
CA ASP A 176 4.31 -10.42 -19.04
C ASP A 176 4.40 -8.88 -19.08
N ASP A 177 4.75 -8.26 -17.95
CA ASP A 177 4.82 -6.80 -17.83
C ASP A 177 6.28 -6.30 -17.75
N LEU A 178 7.26 -7.17 -18.05
CA LEU A 178 8.68 -6.84 -17.97
C LEU A 178 9.10 -5.73 -18.92
N ASP A 179 8.58 -5.68 -20.14
CA ASP A 179 8.93 -4.65 -21.13
C ASP A 179 8.79 -3.23 -20.54
N VAL A 180 7.62 -2.93 -19.96
CA VAL A 180 7.35 -1.63 -19.38
C VAL A 180 8.12 -1.42 -18.08
N PHE A 181 8.30 -2.49 -17.28
CA PHE A 181 9.08 -2.44 -16.05
C PHE A 181 10.55 -2.09 -16.33
N GLU A 182 11.20 -2.79 -17.25
CA GLU A 182 12.58 -2.54 -17.64
C GLU A 182 12.74 -1.14 -18.25
N TRP A 183 11.75 -0.69 -19.05
CA TRP A 183 11.75 0.65 -19.61
C TRP A 183 11.80 1.73 -18.52
N PHE A 184 10.92 1.72 -17.51
CA PHE A 184 10.94 2.80 -16.52
C PHE A 184 12.06 2.62 -15.49
N ARG A 185 12.61 1.42 -15.35
CA ARG A 185 13.73 1.09 -14.48
C ARG A 185 15.09 1.18 -15.15
N ASP A 186 15.15 1.45 -16.47
CA ASP A 186 16.41 1.51 -17.21
C ASP A 186 17.41 2.50 -16.56
N GLY A 187 18.64 2.02 -16.30
CA GLY A 187 19.68 2.75 -15.60
C GLY A 187 19.58 2.78 -14.08
N VAL A 188 18.60 2.07 -13.49
CA VAL A 188 18.44 1.94 -12.03
C VAL A 188 19.00 0.60 -11.56
N GLU A 189 19.75 0.63 -10.47
CA GLU A 189 20.29 -0.58 -9.82
C GLU A 189 19.16 -1.57 -9.46
N PRO A 190 19.29 -2.88 -9.78
CA PRO A 190 18.30 -3.88 -9.41
C PRO A 190 17.96 -3.86 -7.92
N GLY A 191 16.68 -3.94 -7.61
CA GLY A 191 16.19 -3.95 -6.23
C GLY A 191 16.21 -2.60 -5.50
N ARG A 192 16.78 -1.53 -6.09
CA ARG A 192 16.80 -0.20 -5.48
C ARG A 192 15.45 0.48 -5.64
N ARG A 193 14.83 0.90 -4.53
CA ARG A 193 13.61 1.70 -4.53
C ARG A 193 13.91 3.18 -4.78
N SER A 194 12.95 3.91 -5.34
CA SER A 194 13.01 5.38 -5.35
C SER A 194 12.67 5.94 -3.97
N ALA A 195 13.13 7.14 -3.67
CA ALA A 195 12.81 7.84 -2.42
C ALA A 195 11.29 8.00 -2.25
N GLU A 196 10.59 8.29 -3.34
CA GLU A 196 9.13 8.42 -3.36
C GLU A 196 8.42 7.11 -3.00
N ALA A 197 8.94 5.97 -3.47
CA ALA A 197 8.42 4.65 -3.11
C ALA A 197 8.67 4.32 -1.63
N GLU A 198 9.80 4.74 -1.07
CA GLU A 198 10.08 4.57 0.36
C GLU A 198 9.22 5.49 1.23
N VAL A 199 8.93 6.72 0.77
CA VAL A 199 8.00 7.65 1.43
C VAL A 199 6.58 7.07 1.40
N MET A 200 6.13 6.54 0.27
CA MET A 200 4.83 5.86 0.16
C MET A 200 4.73 4.69 1.13
N ASP A 201 5.73 3.81 1.14
CA ASP A 201 5.79 2.62 1.99
C ASP A 201 5.72 2.99 3.49
N TRP A 202 6.49 3.99 3.92
CA TRP A 202 6.43 4.47 5.31
C TRP A 202 5.11 5.16 5.66
N SER A 203 4.53 5.90 4.73
CA SER A 203 3.23 6.56 4.93
C SER A 203 2.10 5.55 5.08
N ASP A 204 2.14 4.45 4.31
CA ASP A 204 1.24 3.31 4.47
C ASP A 204 1.44 2.63 5.83
N ASP A 205 2.69 2.35 6.22
CA ASP A 205 3.02 1.75 7.50
C ASP A 205 2.51 2.58 8.69
N VAL A 206 2.66 3.90 8.63
CA VAL A 206 2.17 4.84 9.66
C VAL A 206 0.64 4.86 9.68
N ALA A 207 0.00 5.04 8.51
CA ALA A 207 -1.46 5.07 8.40
C ALA A 207 -2.07 3.76 8.91
N TYR A 208 -1.59 2.62 8.41
CA TYR A 208 -2.05 1.30 8.82
C TYR A 208 -1.92 1.10 10.34
N SER A 209 -0.74 1.39 10.91
CA SER A 209 -0.50 1.16 12.34
C SER A 209 -1.40 2.01 13.25
N VAL A 210 -1.65 3.26 12.89
CA VAL A 210 -2.39 4.22 13.74
C VAL A 210 -3.89 4.09 13.52
N HIS A 211 -4.33 4.01 12.26
CA HIS A 211 -5.76 3.99 11.92
C HIS A 211 -6.43 2.67 12.31
N ASP A 212 -5.72 1.55 12.20
CA ASP A 212 -6.30 0.26 12.58
C ASP A 212 -6.53 0.16 14.10
N VAL A 213 -5.66 0.79 14.89
CA VAL A 213 -5.88 0.92 16.36
C VAL A 213 -7.05 1.86 16.66
N GLU A 214 -7.14 3.00 15.96
CA GLU A 214 -8.28 3.91 16.07
C GLU A 214 -9.60 3.20 15.75
N ASP A 215 -9.65 2.49 14.62
CA ASP A 215 -10.85 1.75 14.18
C ASP A 215 -11.19 0.60 15.16
N ALA A 216 -10.18 -0.09 15.71
CA ALA A 216 -10.38 -1.14 16.71
C ALA A 216 -11.02 -0.61 17.99
N ILE A 217 -10.59 0.56 18.48
CA ILE A 217 -11.17 1.22 19.65
C ILE A 217 -12.59 1.73 19.32
N ALA A 218 -12.76 2.44 18.20
CA ALA A 218 -14.03 3.03 17.82
C ALA A 218 -15.13 1.97 17.61
N SER A 219 -14.77 0.82 17.05
CA SER A 219 -15.67 -0.33 16.82
C SER A 219 -15.86 -1.23 18.04
N GLY A 220 -15.21 -0.93 19.17
CA GLY A 220 -15.34 -1.72 20.42
C GLY A 220 -14.61 -3.06 20.42
N TRP A 221 -13.75 -3.34 19.43
CA TRP A 221 -12.90 -4.53 19.40
C TRP A 221 -11.75 -4.45 20.41
N LEU A 222 -11.26 -3.23 20.68
CA LEU A 222 -10.20 -2.95 21.62
C LEU A 222 -10.70 -2.01 22.72
N ASP A 223 -10.76 -2.51 23.96
CA ASP A 223 -10.81 -1.65 25.14
C ASP A 223 -9.39 -1.12 25.42
N PRO A 224 -9.17 0.21 25.41
CA PRO A 224 -7.84 0.78 25.65
C PRO A 224 -7.16 0.35 26.96
N GLN A 225 -7.93 -0.07 27.98
CA GLN A 225 -7.39 -0.56 29.25
C GLN A 225 -6.59 -1.85 29.04
N ARG A 226 -6.95 -2.68 28.07
CA ARG A 226 -6.25 -3.94 27.75
C ARG A 226 -4.80 -3.74 27.31
N LEU A 227 -4.45 -2.57 26.79
CA LEU A 227 -3.06 -2.23 26.47
C LEU A 227 -2.17 -2.08 27.72
N ARG A 228 -2.73 -2.25 28.92
CA ARG A 228 -2.01 -2.24 30.20
C ARG A 228 -2.14 -3.58 30.94
N ASP A 229 -2.85 -4.55 30.39
CA ASP A 229 -2.96 -5.89 30.92
C ASP A 229 -1.71 -6.72 30.55
N PRO A 230 -1.00 -7.33 31.52
CA PRO A 230 0.24 -8.05 31.24
C PRO A 230 0.08 -9.20 30.25
N SER A 231 -1.06 -9.92 30.26
CA SER A 231 -1.31 -11.05 29.37
C SER A 231 -1.54 -10.61 27.94
N ASP A 232 -2.26 -9.51 27.73
CA ASP A 232 -2.46 -8.92 26.40
C ASP A 232 -1.17 -8.30 25.86
N ILE A 233 -0.38 -7.65 26.72
CA ILE A 233 0.94 -7.11 26.36
C ILE A 233 1.85 -8.24 25.85
N GLU A 234 1.97 -9.35 26.59
CA GLU A 234 2.79 -10.49 26.18
C GLU A 234 2.37 -11.01 24.81
N ALA A 235 1.07 -11.20 24.59
CA ALA A 235 0.53 -11.67 23.31
C ALA A 235 0.79 -10.68 22.15
N VAL A 236 0.59 -9.39 22.37
CA VAL A 236 0.85 -8.34 21.38
C VAL A 236 2.34 -8.29 21.02
N LEU A 237 3.25 -8.34 22.01
CA LEU A 237 4.68 -8.30 21.76
C LEU A 237 5.17 -9.55 21.03
N ALA A 238 4.60 -10.74 21.29
CA ALA A 238 4.87 -11.95 20.55
C ALA A 238 4.49 -11.78 19.06
N VAL A 239 3.28 -11.29 18.77
CA VAL A 239 2.82 -11.01 17.40
C VAL A 239 3.73 -9.97 16.71
N ALA A 240 4.13 -8.91 17.43
CA ALA A 240 5.02 -7.88 16.89
C ALA A 240 6.38 -8.44 16.45
N GLY A 241 6.98 -9.31 17.27
CA GLY A 241 8.26 -9.94 16.97
C GLY A 241 8.16 -11.03 15.90
N GLU A 242 7.12 -11.87 15.93
CA GLU A 242 7.01 -12.99 14.99
C GLU A 242 6.62 -12.54 13.57
N ILE A 243 5.74 -11.55 13.45
CA ILE A 243 5.12 -11.18 12.17
C ILE A 243 5.73 -9.92 11.57
N TYR A 244 5.95 -8.88 12.37
CA TYR A 244 6.27 -7.55 11.85
C TYR A 244 7.75 -7.21 11.91
N GLU A 245 8.43 -7.49 13.02
CA GLU A 245 9.83 -7.12 13.23
C GLU A 245 10.64 -8.22 13.92
N PRO A 246 10.93 -9.32 13.22
CA PRO A 246 11.65 -10.46 13.80
C PRO A 246 13.09 -10.15 14.22
N ASP A 247 13.64 -9.02 13.75
CA ASP A 247 14.98 -8.55 14.10
C ASP A 247 15.00 -7.73 15.42
N LEU A 248 13.83 -7.48 16.05
CA LEU A 248 13.70 -6.76 17.31
C LEU A 248 13.54 -7.73 18.48
N SER A 249 14.23 -7.44 19.58
CA SER A 249 14.08 -8.21 20.82
C SER A 249 12.75 -7.90 21.53
N PRO A 250 12.22 -8.82 22.36
CA PRO A 250 11.04 -8.54 23.20
C PRO A 250 11.21 -7.29 24.08
N ASP A 251 12.41 -7.03 24.59
CA ASP A 251 12.70 -5.85 25.41
C ASP A 251 12.59 -4.55 24.61
N GLU A 252 13.06 -4.54 23.35
CA GLU A 252 12.93 -3.38 22.46
C GLU A 252 11.47 -3.09 22.12
N LEU A 253 10.68 -4.14 21.86
CA LEU A 253 9.24 -4.03 21.59
C LEU A 253 8.47 -3.59 22.87
N GLY A 254 8.81 -4.12 24.05
CA GLY A 254 8.24 -3.69 25.33
C GLY A 254 8.51 -2.22 25.60
N ALA A 255 9.77 -1.78 25.44
CA ALA A 255 10.14 -0.38 25.56
C ALA A 255 9.43 0.52 24.53
N ALA A 256 9.10 0.01 23.34
CA ALA A 256 8.32 0.74 22.34
C ALA A 256 6.87 0.95 22.80
N LEU A 257 6.22 -0.07 23.36
CA LEU A 257 4.89 0.07 23.94
C LEU A 257 4.88 1.07 25.10
N GLU A 258 5.86 0.98 26.00
CA GLU A 258 6.00 1.93 27.11
C GLU A 258 6.13 3.38 26.62
N ARG A 259 6.95 3.62 25.60
CA ARG A 259 7.08 4.96 24.99
C ARG A 259 5.77 5.45 24.38
N LEU A 260 5.02 4.59 23.66
CA LEU A 260 3.71 4.93 23.10
C LEU A 260 2.73 5.34 24.21
N LEU A 261 2.63 4.55 25.26
CA LEU A 261 1.74 4.84 26.39
C LEU A 261 2.18 6.09 27.18
N ALA A 262 3.49 6.31 27.30
CA ALA A 262 4.06 7.49 27.99
C ALA A 262 3.81 8.81 27.23
N THR A 263 3.47 8.78 25.93
CA THR A 263 3.05 9.99 25.21
C THR A 263 1.80 10.63 25.79
N GLY A 264 0.95 9.85 26.46
CA GLY A 264 -0.37 10.27 26.92
C GLY A 264 -1.40 10.43 25.78
N ALA A 265 -1.01 10.17 24.52
CA ALA A 265 -1.91 10.28 23.37
C ALA A 265 -2.91 9.13 23.32
N VAL A 266 -2.49 7.91 23.72
CA VAL A 266 -3.38 6.74 23.73
C VAL A 266 -4.38 6.88 24.89
N PRO A 267 -5.71 6.97 24.60
CA PRO A 267 -6.71 7.14 25.64
C PRO A 267 -6.71 5.94 26.61
N SER A 268 -7.07 6.17 27.86
CA SER A 268 -7.19 5.09 28.84
C SER A 268 -8.56 4.41 28.85
N THR A 269 -9.59 5.10 28.33
CA THR A 269 -10.98 4.61 28.24
C THR A 269 -11.65 5.16 27.00
N TYR A 270 -12.70 4.48 26.53
CA TYR A 270 -13.51 4.93 25.40
C TYR A 270 -15.00 4.60 25.68
N ASP A 271 -15.87 5.60 25.59
CA ASP A 271 -17.30 5.50 25.87
C ASP A 271 -18.18 5.95 24.70
N ALA A 272 -17.59 6.09 23.50
CA ALA A 272 -18.24 6.60 22.28
C ALA A 272 -18.84 8.02 22.40
N SER A 273 -18.55 8.75 23.48
CA SER A 273 -18.93 10.14 23.59
C SER A 273 -18.17 11.03 22.62
N ARG A 274 -18.71 12.22 22.32
CA ARG A 274 -18.00 13.18 21.44
C ARG A 274 -16.61 13.57 21.97
N PRO A 275 -16.38 13.76 23.30
CA PRO A 275 -15.03 13.95 23.81
C PRO A 275 -14.11 12.75 23.60
N ALA A 276 -14.62 11.51 23.76
CA ALA A 276 -13.84 10.30 23.53
C ALA A 276 -13.45 10.13 22.05
N LEU A 277 -14.37 10.45 21.12
CA LEU A 277 -14.07 10.49 19.68
C LEU A 277 -13.02 11.56 19.35
N ALA A 278 -13.10 12.74 19.97
CA ALA A 278 -12.08 13.78 19.76
C ALA A 278 -10.71 13.31 20.25
N ALA A 279 -10.63 12.63 21.40
CA ALA A 279 -9.39 12.09 21.94
C ALA A 279 -8.76 11.02 21.01
N LEU A 280 -9.56 10.21 20.31
CA LEU A 280 -9.06 9.29 19.27
C LEU A 280 -8.48 10.03 18.08
N LYS A 281 -9.12 11.11 17.61
CA LYS A 281 -8.58 11.94 16.51
C LYS A 281 -7.28 12.65 16.92
N ASP A 282 -7.19 13.10 18.16
CA ASP A 282 -5.95 13.68 18.71
C ASP A 282 -4.83 12.64 18.79
N MET A 283 -5.14 11.40 19.22
CA MET A 283 -4.19 10.28 19.21
C MET A 283 -3.64 10.06 17.78
N THR A 284 -4.53 9.95 16.81
CA THR A 284 -4.18 9.72 15.41
C THR A 284 -3.25 10.82 14.89
N SER A 285 -3.62 12.09 15.07
CA SER A 285 -2.81 13.23 14.63
C SER A 285 -1.45 13.28 15.33
N HIS A 286 -1.40 13.01 16.63
CA HIS A 286 -0.16 13.02 17.40
C HIS A 286 0.81 11.92 16.95
N LEU A 287 0.32 10.68 16.78
CA LEU A 287 1.15 9.55 16.41
C LEU A 287 1.66 9.67 14.96
N ILE A 288 0.81 10.09 14.01
CA ILE A 288 1.24 10.37 12.63
C ILE A 288 2.35 11.41 12.62
N GLY A 289 2.14 12.57 13.29
CA GLY A 289 3.15 13.63 13.39
C GLY A 289 4.45 13.15 14.00
N ARG A 290 4.39 12.34 15.07
CA ARG A 290 5.56 11.73 15.73
C ARG A 290 6.37 10.86 14.77
N PHE A 291 5.73 9.94 14.05
CA PHE A 291 6.42 8.99 13.17
C PHE A 291 7.00 9.67 11.93
N VAL A 292 6.27 10.57 11.30
CA VAL A 292 6.74 11.32 10.14
C VAL A 292 7.93 12.21 10.52
N THR A 293 7.81 12.98 11.61
CA THR A 293 8.88 13.87 12.06
C THR A 293 10.16 13.12 12.44
N ALA A 294 10.05 11.97 13.11
CA ALA A 294 11.22 11.18 13.49
C ALA A 294 12.01 10.68 12.27
N VAL A 295 11.30 10.22 11.23
CA VAL A 295 11.92 9.74 9.99
C VAL A 295 12.45 10.88 9.14
N GLU A 296 11.76 12.01 9.06
CA GLU A 296 12.27 13.22 8.41
C GLU A 296 13.59 13.68 9.03
N GLN A 297 13.62 13.83 10.36
CA GLN A 297 14.84 14.26 11.08
C GLN A 297 16.01 13.29 10.88
N ALA A 298 15.78 11.98 10.98
CA ALA A 298 16.81 10.97 10.75
C ALA A 298 17.33 11.00 9.31
N THR A 299 16.43 11.12 8.33
CA THR A 299 16.78 11.21 6.92
C THR A 299 17.57 12.48 6.61
N ARG A 300 17.18 13.62 7.20
CA ARG A 300 17.90 14.89 7.08
C ARG A 300 19.26 14.85 7.77
N ALA A 301 19.39 14.17 8.88
CA ALA A 301 20.67 13.97 9.56
C ALA A 301 21.67 13.18 8.70
N GLU A 302 21.19 12.19 7.94
CA GLU A 302 22.03 11.36 7.05
C GLU A 302 22.36 12.08 5.72
N HIS A 303 21.38 12.70 5.07
CA HIS A 303 21.50 13.20 3.69
C HIS A 303 21.60 14.73 3.59
N GLY A 304 21.45 15.47 4.69
CA GLY A 304 21.46 16.94 4.72
C GLY A 304 20.16 17.55 4.14
N PRO A 305 20.19 18.87 3.86
CA PRO A 305 19.01 19.63 3.47
C PRO A 305 18.61 19.52 1.99
N GLN A 306 19.40 18.81 1.18
CA GLN A 306 19.16 18.68 -0.25
C GLN A 306 17.86 17.89 -0.53
N PRO A 307 17.12 18.21 -1.62
CA PRO A 307 15.97 17.44 -2.02
C PRO A 307 16.29 15.95 -2.20
N LEU A 308 15.50 15.10 -1.58
CA LEU A 308 15.56 13.66 -1.75
C LEU A 308 14.58 13.28 -2.86
N THR A 309 15.10 12.93 -4.04
CA THR A 309 14.28 12.62 -5.21
C THR A 309 14.83 11.41 -5.93
N ARG A 310 13.96 10.58 -6.44
CA ARG A 310 14.29 9.39 -7.22
C ARG A 310 15.26 8.48 -6.42
N HIS A 311 16.49 8.34 -6.91
CA HIS A 311 17.51 7.46 -6.32
C HIS A 311 18.69 8.25 -5.70
N THR A 312 18.47 9.53 -5.30
CA THR A 312 19.54 10.37 -4.73
C THR A 312 19.86 10.04 -3.27
N GLY A 313 19.01 9.32 -2.58
CA GLY A 313 19.20 8.87 -1.20
C GLY A 313 18.18 7.81 -0.82
N ARG A 314 18.13 7.48 0.46
CA ARG A 314 17.19 6.53 1.06
C ARG A 314 16.53 7.13 2.28
N LEU A 315 15.32 6.68 2.58
CA LEU A 315 14.66 7.02 3.81
C LEU A 315 15.36 6.33 5.00
N VAL A 316 15.59 7.08 6.07
CA VAL A 316 16.19 6.56 7.30
C VAL A 316 15.10 6.43 8.36
N VAL A 317 14.63 5.22 8.56
CA VAL A 317 13.60 4.92 9.57
C VAL A 317 14.28 4.51 10.88
N PRO A 318 14.16 5.31 11.96
CA PRO A 318 14.75 4.96 13.25
C PRO A 318 14.21 3.62 13.78
N ARG A 319 15.10 2.82 14.37
CA ARG A 319 14.75 1.51 14.93
C ARG A 319 13.60 1.61 15.96
N GLY A 320 13.59 2.69 16.77
CA GLY A 320 12.53 2.95 17.73
C GLY A 320 11.16 3.22 17.09
N SER A 321 11.12 3.96 15.97
CA SER A 321 9.89 4.22 15.23
C SER A 321 9.35 2.95 14.56
N ARG A 322 10.24 2.10 14.00
CA ARG A 322 9.86 0.78 13.48
C ARG A 322 9.22 -0.09 14.56
N ALA A 323 9.84 -0.13 15.75
CA ALA A 323 9.31 -0.88 16.89
C ALA A 323 7.93 -0.39 17.32
N GLU A 324 7.75 0.92 17.41
CA GLU A 324 6.45 1.52 17.76
C GLU A 324 5.36 1.20 16.74
N CYS A 325 5.65 1.32 15.44
CA CYS A 325 4.71 0.93 14.37
C CYS A 325 4.39 -0.57 14.40
N ALA A 326 5.40 -1.44 14.62
CA ALA A 326 5.20 -2.88 14.73
C ALA A 326 4.29 -3.26 15.89
N VAL A 327 4.46 -2.61 17.05
CA VAL A 327 3.60 -2.83 18.21
C VAL A 327 2.15 -2.40 17.93
N LEU A 328 1.92 -1.24 17.29
CA LEU A 328 0.56 -0.82 16.92
C LEU A 328 -0.09 -1.76 15.91
N LYS A 329 0.66 -2.23 14.88
CA LYS A 329 0.18 -3.26 13.95
C LYS A 329 -0.20 -4.56 14.67
N ALA A 330 0.62 -4.97 15.64
CA ALA A 330 0.37 -6.18 16.42
C ALA A 330 -0.86 -6.03 17.32
N VAL A 331 -1.11 -4.84 17.88
CA VAL A 331 -2.35 -4.54 18.62
C VAL A 331 -3.57 -4.78 17.72
N ALA A 332 -3.61 -4.20 16.53
CA ALA A 332 -4.71 -4.41 15.59
C ALA A 332 -4.85 -5.89 15.18
N ALA A 333 -3.73 -6.57 14.92
CA ALA A 333 -3.74 -7.99 14.56
C ALA A 333 -4.28 -8.86 15.70
N HIS A 334 -3.83 -8.64 16.93
CA HIS A 334 -4.23 -9.44 18.09
C HIS A 334 -5.72 -9.28 18.39
N PHE A 335 -6.21 -8.03 18.50
CA PHE A 335 -7.57 -7.77 18.94
C PHE A 335 -8.63 -7.91 17.85
N VAL A 336 -8.26 -7.73 16.57
CA VAL A 336 -9.23 -7.71 15.47
C VAL A 336 -9.08 -8.91 14.54
N MET A 337 -7.85 -9.25 14.10
CA MET A 337 -7.69 -10.22 13.01
C MET A 337 -7.70 -11.68 13.46
N HIS A 338 -7.28 -11.99 14.69
CA HIS A 338 -7.18 -13.36 15.21
C HIS A 338 -8.45 -13.85 15.94
N ALA A 339 -9.55 -13.11 15.88
CA ALA A 339 -10.81 -13.56 16.47
C ALA A 339 -11.29 -14.88 15.81
N ALA A 340 -11.65 -15.86 16.62
CA ALA A 340 -12.04 -17.22 16.15
C ALA A 340 -13.19 -17.19 15.10
N GLU A 341 -14.09 -16.23 15.18
CA GLU A 341 -15.17 -16.01 14.24
C GLU A 341 -14.68 -15.70 12.81
N ARG A 342 -13.49 -15.12 12.66
CA ARG A 342 -12.91 -14.77 11.36
C ARG A 342 -12.31 -15.97 10.62
N VAL A 343 -11.88 -17.02 11.31
CA VAL A 343 -11.31 -18.22 10.66
C VAL A 343 -12.32 -18.87 9.71
N ALA A 344 -13.58 -19.05 10.15
CA ALA A 344 -14.65 -19.59 9.31
C ALA A 344 -15.01 -18.65 8.14
N LEU A 345 -15.01 -17.33 8.39
CA LEU A 345 -15.23 -16.33 7.35
C LEU A 345 -14.13 -16.37 6.29
N TYR A 346 -12.86 -16.45 6.69
CA TYR A 346 -11.73 -16.53 5.77
C TYR A 346 -11.77 -17.78 4.89
N ALA A 347 -12.14 -18.94 5.45
CA ALA A 347 -12.33 -20.16 4.67
C ALA A 347 -13.38 -19.96 3.59
N ARG A 348 -14.55 -19.45 3.96
CA ARG A 348 -15.64 -19.15 3.00
C ARG A 348 -15.23 -18.14 1.92
N GLN A 349 -14.47 -17.12 2.26
CA GLN A 349 -13.97 -16.15 1.28
C GLN A 349 -13.04 -16.79 0.25
N ARG A 350 -12.16 -17.72 0.67
CA ARG A 350 -11.30 -18.49 -0.25
C ARG A 350 -12.13 -19.39 -1.17
N ASP A 351 -13.16 -20.05 -0.64
CA ASP A 351 -14.07 -20.88 -1.45
C ASP A 351 -14.81 -20.05 -2.50
N VAL A 352 -15.22 -18.82 -2.18
CA VAL A 352 -15.83 -17.89 -3.13
C VAL A 352 -14.87 -17.54 -4.26
N ILE A 353 -13.60 -17.22 -3.95
CA ILE A 353 -12.59 -16.93 -4.98
C ILE A 353 -12.36 -18.14 -5.88
N ALA A 354 -12.12 -19.32 -5.29
CA ALA A 354 -11.90 -20.55 -6.06
C ALA A 354 -13.11 -20.88 -6.97
N GLY A 355 -14.34 -20.71 -6.46
CA GLY A 355 -15.56 -20.92 -7.24
C GLY A 355 -15.72 -19.92 -8.38
N LEU A 356 -15.34 -18.66 -8.20
CA LEU A 356 -15.38 -17.64 -9.26
C LEU A 356 -14.34 -17.96 -10.36
N VAL A 357 -13.13 -18.33 -9.99
CA VAL A 357 -12.09 -18.71 -10.97
C VAL A 357 -12.58 -19.90 -11.79
N ALA A 358 -13.02 -20.98 -11.15
CA ALA A 358 -13.56 -22.15 -11.84
C ALA A 358 -14.73 -21.81 -12.77
N ALA A 359 -15.59 -20.85 -12.40
CA ALA A 359 -16.69 -20.40 -13.23
C ALA A 359 -16.23 -19.63 -14.49
N TYR A 360 -15.18 -18.81 -14.37
CA TYR A 360 -14.58 -18.11 -15.53
C TYR A 360 -13.79 -19.04 -16.44
N GLU A 361 -13.04 -19.99 -15.88
CA GLU A 361 -12.33 -21.03 -16.65
C GLU A 361 -13.31 -21.92 -17.45
N SER A 362 -14.44 -22.28 -16.84
CA SER A 362 -15.45 -23.11 -17.50
C SER A 362 -16.27 -22.37 -18.56
N ASP A 363 -16.42 -21.06 -18.43
CA ASP A 363 -17.21 -20.21 -19.35
C ASP A 363 -16.59 -18.81 -19.45
N PRO A 364 -15.55 -18.62 -20.30
CA PRO A 364 -14.89 -17.33 -20.50
C PRO A 364 -15.80 -16.21 -21.06
N HIS A 365 -16.98 -16.55 -21.58
CA HIS A 365 -17.97 -15.55 -21.99
C HIS A 365 -18.50 -14.71 -20.83
N ARG A 366 -18.30 -15.12 -19.59
CA ARG A 366 -18.60 -14.35 -18.38
C ARG A 366 -17.59 -13.23 -18.08
N LEU A 367 -16.42 -13.27 -18.72
CA LEU A 367 -15.43 -12.18 -18.61
C LEU A 367 -15.94 -10.94 -19.33
N ASP A 368 -15.51 -9.78 -18.85
CA ASP A 368 -15.68 -8.53 -19.57
C ASP A 368 -15.06 -8.65 -20.98
N PRO A 369 -15.63 -7.99 -21.99
CA PRO A 369 -15.20 -8.15 -23.38
C PRO A 369 -13.70 -7.99 -23.63
N ASP A 370 -13.06 -7.00 -22.96
CA ASP A 370 -11.64 -6.74 -23.09
C ASP A 370 -10.79 -7.88 -22.52
N LEU A 371 -11.14 -8.37 -21.32
CA LEU A 371 -10.45 -9.49 -20.67
C LEU A 371 -10.67 -10.80 -21.42
N ARG A 372 -11.86 -10.99 -21.99
CA ARG A 372 -12.14 -12.15 -22.84
C ARG A 372 -11.29 -12.12 -24.12
N GLY A 373 -11.13 -10.94 -24.74
CA GLY A 373 -10.25 -10.78 -25.89
C GLY A 373 -8.79 -11.14 -25.59
N ASP A 374 -8.30 -10.77 -24.42
CA ASP A 374 -6.96 -11.15 -23.94
C ASP A 374 -6.86 -12.67 -23.71
N TRP A 375 -7.88 -13.28 -23.12
CA TRP A 375 -7.98 -14.73 -22.91
C TRP A 375 -7.95 -15.50 -24.27
N GLU A 376 -8.80 -15.10 -25.22
CA GLU A 376 -8.88 -15.72 -26.55
C GLU A 376 -7.55 -15.59 -27.33
N ALA A 377 -6.85 -14.46 -27.17
CA ALA A 377 -5.57 -14.21 -27.80
C ALA A 377 -4.41 -15.03 -27.21
N ALA A 378 -4.49 -15.40 -25.93
CA ALA A 378 -3.49 -16.21 -25.24
C ALA A 378 -3.56 -17.70 -25.63
N GLY A 379 -4.68 -18.18 -26.14
CA GLY A 379 -4.87 -19.59 -26.52
C GLY A 379 -4.82 -20.54 -25.34
N ASP A 380 -4.16 -21.70 -25.51
CA ASP A 380 -4.05 -22.73 -24.46
C ASP A 380 -3.21 -22.28 -23.23
N ASP A 381 -2.49 -21.16 -23.33
CA ASP A 381 -1.68 -20.58 -22.25
C ASP A 381 -2.43 -19.43 -21.52
N GLY A 382 -3.70 -19.18 -21.85
CA GLY A 382 -4.53 -18.08 -21.36
C GLY A 382 -5.09 -18.23 -19.95
#